data_2b85a2f7eb3a73d5d9207ae1fb0a790b
#
_entry.id   2b85a2f7eb3a73d5d9207ae1fb0a790b
#
_cell.length_a   1.000
_cell.length_b   1.000
_cell.length_c   1.000
_cell.angle_alpha   90.00
_cell.angle_beta   90.00
_cell.angle_gamma   90.00
#
_symmetry.space_group_name_H-M   'P 1'
#
loop_
_entity.id
_entity.type
_entity.pdbx_description
1 polymer ?
#
loop_
_entity_poly.entity_id
_entity_poly.type
_entity_poly.pdbx_seq_one_letter_code
_entity_poly.pdbx_strand_id
1 'polypeptide(L)'
;MKKIRRSPVVTGLLFLLAVVLLFAGSVGGTQAALQIFSDDYISAFDLKHIGITLYENGTPVSFRNYGETAAAGFSEQQDGDLVLKNLEDDPSFQIGRKYPFVITCRNTGSIDHYLRVTIHKYWVKVGENEEFGLKGWFHGLSSDTVKQLDNDKHNPATIHLGYNGSEGYNSSAWVKDSNSSTDERETYYYIGILPVDAETAPLFDTLWIDSSVAKKADVKVETVGSKTVTTYTYAYNGYGFVVQAETDAVQTHNARAAIRSAWGLQSDAMASQMNIPAE
;
A
#
# COMPACT_ATOMS: atom_id res chain seq x y z
N MET A 1 -88.14 4.89 18.44
CA MET A 1 -86.72 4.74 18.38
C MET A 1 -86.12 4.25 19.67
N LYS A 2 -85.69 2.97 19.80
CA LYS A 2 -85.09 2.42 21.04
C LYS A 2 -83.69 2.99 21.23
N LYS A 3 -83.45 3.77 22.30
CA LYS A 3 -82.13 4.19 22.70
C LYS A 3 -81.33 2.97 23.18
N ILE A 4 -80.35 2.61 22.44
CA ILE A 4 -79.36 1.59 22.80
C ILE A 4 -78.58 2.15 23.95
N ARG A 5 -78.82 1.66 25.21
CA ARG A 5 -77.95 1.96 26.37
C ARG A 5 -76.60 1.29 26.13
N ARG A 6 -75.62 2.10 25.80
CA ARG A 6 -74.24 1.63 25.73
C ARG A 6 -73.74 1.34 27.14
N SER A 7 -73.64 0.06 27.47
CA SER A 7 -73.03 -0.35 28.74
C SER A 7 -71.55 -0.01 28.68
N PRO A 8 -71.00 0.72 29.69
CA PRO A 8 -69.57 1.06 29.73
C PRO A 8 -68.69 -0.21 29.72
N VAL A 9 -69.21 -1.31 30.24
CA VAL A 9 -68.53 -2.64 30.23
C VAL A 9 -68.35 -3.18 28.83
N VAL A 10 -69.38 -3.06 27.97
CA VAL A 10 -69.33 -3.54 26.57
C VAL A 10 -68.34 -2.65 25.76
N THR A 11 -68.32 -1.34 26.02
CA THR A 11 -67.40 -0.43 25.34
C THR A 11 -65.95 -0.71 25.76
N GLY A 12 -65.71 -1.01 27.04
CA GLY A 12 -64.38 -1.38 27.56
C GLY A 12 -63.90 -2.73 26.98
N LEU A 13 -64.81 -3.70 26.84
CA LEU A 13 -64.47 -4.99 26.27
C LEU A 13 -64.14 -4.93 24.76
N LEU A 14 -64.88 -4.07 24.02
CA LEU A 14 -64.60 -3.82 22.62
C LEU A 14 -63.25 -3.08 22.40
N PHE A 15 -62.92 -2.14 23.33
CA PHE A 15 -61.66 -1.46 23.27
C PHE A 15 -60.48 -2.42 23.54
N LEU A 16 -60.64 -3.29 24.58
CA LEU A 16 -59.64 -4.33 24.88
C LEU A 16 -59.44 -5.30 23.70
N LEU A 17 -60.55 -5.73 23.08
CA LEU A 17 -60.48 -6.57 21.89
C LEU A 17 -59.76 -5.88 20.72
N ALA A 18 -60.02 -4.59 20.48
CA ALA A 18 -59.34 -3.83 19.45
C ALA A 18 -57.84 -3.71 19.69
N VAL A 19 -57.41 -3.50 20.94
CA VAL A 19 -56.02 -3.46 21.34
C VAL A 19 -55.33 -4.81 21.11
N VAL A 20 -55.96 -5.92 21.49
CA VAL A 20 -55.46 -7.29 21.26
C VAL A 20 -55.33 -7.57 19.77
N LEU A 21 -56.28 -7.19 18.96
CA LEU A 21 -56.21 -7.38 17.49
C LEU A 21 -55.11 -6.53 16.85
N LEU A 22 -54.86 -5.32 17.37
CA LEU A 22 -53.79 -4.42 16.92
C LEU A 22 -52.40 -5.05 17.19
N PHE A 23 -52.20 -5.61 18.39
CA PHE A 23 -50.97 -6.32 18.72
C PHE A 23 -50.83 -7.62 17.95
N ALA A 24 -51.88 -8.40 17.80
CA ALA A 24 -51.86 -9.64 17.01
C ALA A 24 -51.57 -9.39 15.53
N GLY A 25 -52.11 -8.28 14.97
CA GLY A 25 -51.85 -7.88 13.59
C GLY A 25 -50.41 -7.40 13.36
N SER A 26 -49.83 -6.68 14.35
CA SER A 26 -48.45 -6.18 14.24
C SER A 26 -47.42 -7.31 14.36
N VAL A 27 -47.65 -8.30 15.23
CA VAL A 27 -46.74 -9.46 15.39
C VAL A 27 -46.85 -10.41 14.19
N GLY A 28 -48.08 -10.64 13.69
CA GLY A 28 -48.27 -11.46 12.49
C GLY A 28 -47.68 -10.84 11.21
N GLY A 29 -47.77 -9.50 11.07
CA GLY A 29 -47.18 -8.77 9.96
C GLY A 29 -45.64 -8.78 9.96
N THR A 30 -45.03 -8.66 11.13
CA THR A 30 -43.56 -8.74 11.26
C THR A 30 -43.01 -10.16 11.05
N GLN A 31 -43.70 -11.19 11.49
CA GLN A 31 -43.29 -12.56 11.18
C GLN A 31 -43.45 -12.92 9.70
N ALA A 32 -44.53 -12.47 9.05
CA ALA A 32 -44.72 -12.68 7.62
C ALA A 32 -43.66 -11.93 6.79
N ALA A 33 -43.28 -10.72 7.18
CA ALA A 33 -42.19 -9.98 6.53
C ALA A 33 -40.84 -10.67 6.75
N LEU A 34 -40.56 -11.18 7.95
CA LEU A 34 -39.34 -11.96 8.24
C LEU A 34 -39.29 -13.31 7.50
N GLN A 35 -40.44 -14.00 7.32
CA GLN A 35 -40.50 -15.23 6.54
C GLN A 35 -40.33 -15.01 5.03
N ILE A 36 -40.83 -13.87 4.49
CA ILE A 36 -40.63 -13.54 3.08
C ILE A 36 -39.16 -13.20 2.78
N PHE A 37 -38.41 -12.72 3.79
CA PHE A 37 -36.95 -12.46 3.66
C PHE A 37 -36.09 -13.68 4.07
N SER A 38 -36.67 -14.74 4.64
CA SER A 38 -35.96 -15.95 5.07
C SER A 38 -36.05 -17.10 4.08
N ASP A 39 -36.93 -17.06 3.08
CA ASP A 39 -36.92 -18.02 1.99
C ASP A 39 -35.74 -17.71 1.07
N ASP A 40 -34.72 -18.52 1.19
CA ASP A 40 -33.58 -18.78 0.31
C ASP A 40 -33.44 -17.91 -0.95
N TYR A 41 -33.37 -16.58 -0.81
CA TYR A 41 -32.76 -15.77 -1.83
C TYR A 41 -31.23 -15.85 -1.59
N ILE A 42 -30.64 -16.97 -2.00
CA ILE A 42 -29.21 -17.06 -2.18
C ILE A 42 -28.90 -16.26 -3.45
N SER A 43 -28.79 -14.97 -3.32
CA SER A 43 -28.06 -14.17 -4.28
C SER A 43 -26.58 -14.43 -4.00
N ALA A 44 -26.03 -15.46 -4.61
CA ALA A 44 -24.61 -15.67 -4.68
C ALA A 44 -24.05 -14.57 -5.62
N PHE A 45 -23.83 -13.38 -5.10
CA PHE A 45 -22.95 -12.42 -5.71
C PHE A 45 -21.54 -12.92 -5.47
N ASP A 46 -20.91 -13.41 -6.49
CA ASP A 46 -19.46 -13.53 -6.54
C ASP A 46 -18.93 -12.10 -6.46
N LEU A 47 -18.56 -11.68 -5.25
CA LEU A 47 -17.99 -10.35 -5.01
C LEU A 47 -16.61 -10.35 -5.65
N LYS A 48 -16.57 -9.83 -6.87
CA LYS A 48 -15.33 -9.57 -7.57
C LYS A 48 -14.47 -8.65 -6.71
N HIS A 49 -13.23 -9.04 -6.47
CA HIS A 49 -12.31 -8.30 -5.62
C HIS A 49 -11.08 -7.85 -6.40
N ILE A 50 -10.52 -6.74 -5.97
CA ILE A 50 -9.21 -6.26 -6.41
C ILE A 50 -8.15 -6.91 -5.53
N GLY A 51 -7.15 -7.52 -6.14
CA GLY A 51 -6.03 -8.10 -5.43
C GLY A 51 -4.71 -7.80 -6.15
N ILE A 52 -3.68 -7.43 -5.40
CA ILE A 52 -2.33 -7.19 -5.92
C ILE A 52 -1.32 -7.88 -5.03
N THR A 53 -0.35 -8.51 -5.66
CA THR A 53 0.85 -9.00 -5.00
C THR A 53 2.07 -8.34 -5.59
N LEU A 54 2.91 -7.78 -4.73
CA LEU A 54 4.21 -7.20 -5.08
C LEU A 54 5.27 -8.28 -5.00
N TYR A 55 6.14 -8.32 -6.00
CA TYR A 55 7.28 -9.23 -6.08
C TYR A 55 8.59 -8.47 -6.10
N GLU A 56 9.56 -8.95 -5.33
CA GLU A 56 10.97 -8.56 -5.42
C GLU A 56 11.80 -9.76 -5.87
N ASN A 57 12.52 -9.60 -6.99
CA ASN A 57 13.36 -10.67 -7.57
C ASN A 57 12.61 -12.01 -7.73
N GLY A 58 11.32 -11.94 -8.12
CA GLY A 58 10.46 -13.10 -8.33
C GLY A 58 9.91 -13.73 -7.04
N THR A 59 10.15 -13.13 -5.87
CA THR A 59 9.57 -13.56 -4.59
C THR A 59 8.46 -12.61 -4.17
N PRO A 60 7.28 -13.11 -3.77
CA PRO A 60 6.22 -12.25 -3.24
C PRO A 60 6.67 -11.66 -1.90
N VAL A 61 6.53 -10.33 -1.74
CA VAL A 61 6.96 -9.59 -0.55
C VAL A 61 5.80 -8.91 0.16
N SER A 62 4.76 -8.56 -0.55
CA SER A 62 3.52 -8.05 0.06
C SER A 62 2.33 -8.36 -0.83
N PHE A 63 1.13 -8.42 -0.22
CA PHE A 63 -0.10 -8.50 -0.97
C PHE A 63 -1.18 -7.61 -0.36
N ARG A 64 -2.10 -7.17 -1.20
CA ARG A 64 -3.27 -6.38 -0.81
C ARG A 64 -4.50 -6.91 -1.54
N ASN A 65 -5.49 -7.41 -0.78
CA ASN A 65 -6.74 -7.92 -1.30
C ASN A 65 -7.92 -7.13 -0.74
N TYR A 66 -8.81 -6.68 -1.62
CA TYR A 66 -10.02 -5.97 -1.26
C TYR A 66 -11.21 -6.93 -1.40
N GLY A 67 -11.86 -7.29 -0.30
CA GLY A 67 -13.09 -8.08 -0.29
C GLY A 67 -12.96 -9.58 -0.06
N GLU A 68 -11.78 -10.11 0.23
CA GLU A 68 -11.57 -11.56 0.42
C GLU A 68 -12.01 -12.09 1.79
N THR A 69 -12.13 -11.26 2.79
CA THR A 69 -12.66 -11.68 4.11
C THR A 69 -14.10 -11.24 4.24
N ALA A 70 -14.98 -12.20 4.39
CA ALA A 70 -16.43 -12.03 4.52
C ALA A 70 -16.88 -11.06 5.65
N ALA A 71 -15.98 -10.64 6.52
CA ALA A 71 -16.29 -9.78 7.67
C ALA A 71 -15.78 -8.33 7.55
N ALA A 72 -14.81 -8.02 6.69
CA ALA A 72 -14.14 -6.71 6.74
C ALA A 72 -13.76 -6.09 5.38
N GLY A 73 -13.94 -6.77 4.28
CA GLY A 73 -13.74 -6.20 2.95
C GLY A 73 -12.31 -5.85 2.56
N PHE A 74 -11.31 -6.09 3.40
CA PHE A 74 -9.92 -5.74 3.12
C PHE A 74 -8.96 -6.65 3.89
N SER A 75 -8.01 -7.26 3.23
CA SER A 75 -6.88 -7.92 3.86
C SER A 75 -5.58 -7.40 3.25
N GLU A 76 -4.65 -7.05 4.10
CA GLU A 76 -3.32 -6.63 3.73
C GLU A 76 -2.33 -7.44 4.56
N GLN A 77 -1.36 -8.03 3.89
CA GLN A 77 -0.20 -8.60 4.52
C GLN A 77 1.02 -7.93 3.92
N GLN A 78 1.79 -7.29 4.75
CA GLN A 78 3.15 -6.88 4.45
C GLN A 78 4.08 -7.87 5.14
N ASP A 79 4.74 -8.70 4.36
CA ASP A 79 5.84 -9.51 4.86
C ASP A 79 7.12 -8.69 4.91
N GLY A 80 7.04 -7.58 5.66
CA GLY A 80 8.17 -6.71 5.87
C GLY A 80 8.41 -5.69 4.75
N ASP A 81 9.38 -4.83 4.99
CA ASP A 81 9.96 -3.93 4.01
C ASP A 81 10.53 -4.76 2.85
N LEU A 82 10.66 -4.14 1.67
CA LEU A 82 11.32 -4.77 0.54
C LEU A 82 12.68 -5.29 1.00
N VAL A 83 12.74 -6.59 1.17
CA VAL A 83 13.96 -7.26 1.57
C VAL A 83 14.80 -7.37 0.30
N LEU A 84 15.90 -6.67 0.25
CA LEU A 84 16.91 -6.81 -0.79
C LEU A 84 17.58 -8.18 -0.61
N LYS A 85 16.85 -9.25 -0.93
CA LYS A 85 17.25 -10.65 -0.64
C LYS A 85 18.64 -11.01 -1.12
N ASN A 86 19.06 -10.40 -2.24
CA ASN A 86 20.40 -10.62 -2.75
C ASN A 86 21.49 -9.87 -1.97
N LEU A 87 21.11 -8.95 -1.09
CA LEU A 87 22.02 -8.25 -0.17
C LEU A 87 22.07 -8.91 1.20
N GLU A 88 21.04 -9.66 1.60
CA GLU A 88 21.06 -10.42 2.87
C GLU A 88 22.17 -11.46 2.93
N ASP A 89 22.52 -12.05 1.77
CA ASP A 89 23.54 -13.10 1.66
C ASP A 89 24.93 -12.56 1.26
N ASP A 90 25.05 -11.25 0.94
CA ASP A 90 26.34 -10.63 0.59
C ASP A 90 26.87 -9.82 1.78
N PRO A 91 27.76 -10.40 2.62
CA PRO A 91 28.33 -9.70 3.78
C PRO A 91 29.23 -8.53 3.37
N SER A 92 29.45 -8.33 2.07
CA SER A 92 30.31 -7.29 1.51
C SER A 92 29.52 -6.33 0.59
N PHE A 93 28.44 -5.72 1.09
CA PHE A 93 27.77 -4.63 0.40
C PHE A 93 28.79 -3.54 0.01
N GLN A 94 28.86 -3.21 -1.26
CA GLN A 94 29.79 -2.23 -1.80
C GLN A 94 29.04 -1.01 -2.36
N ILE A 95 29.33 0.14 -1.80
CA ILE A 95 28.85 1.42 -2.32
C ILE A 95 29.34 1.62 -3.76
N GLY A 96 28.40 2.00 -4.66
CA GLY A 96 28.66 2.18 -6.07
C GLY A 96 28.50 0.91 -6.93
N ARG A 97 28.36 -0.26 -6.32
CA ARG A 97 28.03 -1.50 -7.02
C ARG A 97 26.53 -1.60 -7.26
N LYS A 98 26.13 -2.06 -8.46
CA LYS A 98 24.74 -2.33 -8.81
C LYS A 98 24.34 -3.74 -8.38
N TYR A 99 23.17 -3.83 -7.76
CA TYR A 99 22.58 -5.08 -7.26
C TYR A 99 21.25 -5.35 -7.97
N PRO A 100 20.90 -6.61 -8.25
CA PRO A 100 19.59 -6.97 -8.78
C PRO A 100 18.47 -6.53 -7.83
N PHE A 101 17.51 -5.79 -8.37
CA PHE A 101 16.35 -5.28 -7.64
C PHE A 101 15.16 -5.22 -8.59
N VAL A 102 14.60 -6.38 -8.90
CA VAL A 102 13.53 -6.52 -9.88
C VAL A 102 12.19 -6.38 -9.16
N ILE A 103 11.46 -5.32 -9.45
CA ILE A 103 10.14 -5.04 -8.87
C ILE A 103 9.07 -5.27 -9.91
N THR A 104 8.16 -6.21 -9.64
CA THR A 104 6.97 -6.49 -10.44
C THR A 104 5.73 -6.58 -9.55
N CYS A 105 4.55 -6.42 -10.16
CA CYS A 105 3.27 -6.60 -9.50
C CYS A 105 2.42 -7.59 -10.29
N ARG A 106 1.70 -8.47 -9.59
CA ARG A 106 0.76 -9.40 -10.19
C ARG A 106 -0.66 -9.10 -9.73
N ASN A 107 -1.60 -9.13 -10.66
CA ASN A 107 -3.01 -9.10 -10.33
C ASN A 107 -3.42 -10.45 -9.77
N THR A 108 -3.69 -10.49 -8.47
CA THR A 108 -4.18 -11.68 -7.74
C THR A 108 -5.67 -11.58 -7.40
N GLY A 109 -6.34 -10.55 -7.90
CA GLY A 109 -7.77 -10.35 -7.76
C GLY A 109 -8.57 -11.11 -8.82
N SER A 110 -9.88 -10.86 -8.81
CA SER A 110 -10.84 -11.46 -9.74
C SER A 110 -11.32 -10.51 -10.84
N ILE A 111 -10.77 -9.29 -10.88
CA ILE A 111 -11.07 -8.29 -11.92
C ILE A 111 -9.81 -7.62 -12.44
N ASP A 112 -9.90 -7.14 -13.66
CA ASP A 112 -8.90 -6.26 -14.26
C ASP A 112 -8.87 -4.91 -13.55
N HIS A 113 -7.67 -4.32 -13.42
CA HIS A 113 -7.50 -3.05 -12.73
C HIS A 113 -6.37 -2.17 -13.28
N TYR A 114 -6.38 -0.89 -12.92
CA TYR A 114 -5.24 0.01 -13.05
C TYR A 114 -4.40 -0.04 -11.78
N LEU A 115 -3.09 0.13 -11.93
CA LEU A 115 -2.11 -0.05 -10.86
C LEU A 115 -1.29 1.22 -10.64
N ARG A 116 -1.06 1.54 -9.37
CA ARG A 116 -0.11 2.53 -8.89
C ARG A 116 0.90 1.86 -7.96
N VAL A 117 2.17 2.24 -8.09
CA VAL A 117 3.25 1.89 -7.16
C VAL A 117 3.86 3.17 -6.63
N THR A 118 4.00 3.27 -5.31
CA THR A 118 4.71 4.36 -4.65
C THR A 118 5.95 3.79 -3.99
N ILE A 119 7.11 4.35 -4.31
CA ILE A 119 8.40 3.97 -3.75
C ILE A 119 8.81 5.04 -2.75
N HIS A 120 9.18 4.62 -1.55
CA HIS A 120 9.81 5.45 -0.54
C HIS A 120 11.27 5.05 -0.37
N LYS A 121 12.16 6.05 -0.33
CA LYS A 121 13.61 5.86 -0.13
C LYS A 121 14.06 6.76 1.00
N TYR A 122 14.77 6.22 1.97
CA TYR A 122 15.26 7.03 3.08
C TYR A 122 16.45 6.38 3.79
N TRP A 123 17.20 7.20 4.53
CA TRP A 123 18.29 6.77 5.37
C TRP A 123 17.82 6.67 6.82
N VAL A 124 18.21 5.60 7.51
CA VAL A 124 17.90 5.40 8.95
C VAL A 124 19.17 5.27 9.74
N LYS A 125 19.20 5.88 10.94
CA LYS A 125 20.28 5.68 11.88
C LYS A 125 20.11 4.32 12.55
N VAL A 126 21.17 3.51 12.53
CA VAL A 126 21.20 2.21 13.22
C VAL A 126 21.49 2.43 14.71
N GLY A 127 20.77 1.72 15.59
CA GLY A 127 21.04 1.77 17.03
C GLY A 127 22.45 1.27 17.37
N GLU A 128 23.06 1.82 18.40
CA GLU A 128 24.45 1.49 18.80
C GLU A 128 24.66 0.02 19.23
N ASN A 129 23.57 -0.74 19.43
CA ASN A 129 23.57 -2.12 19.93
C ASN A 129 23.10 -3.16 18.93
N GLU A 130 22.80 -2.78 17.68
CA GLU A 130 22.39 -3.73 16.66
C GLU A 130 23.62 -4.15 15.83
N GLU A 131 23.95 -5.43 15.92
CA GLU A 131 24.91 -6.06 15.03
C GLU A 131 24.41 -5.90 13.58
N PHE A 132 25.26 -5.39 12.71
CA PHE A 132 24.99 -5.16 11.28
C PHE A 132 24.73 -6.48 10.53
N GLY A 133 23.64 -7.16 10.84
CA GLY A 133 23.07 -8.19 9.99
C GLY A 133 21.85 -7.58 9.29
N LEU A 134 21.84 -7.53 7.96
CA LEU A 134 20.72 -7.05 7.16
C LEU A 134 19.38 -7.69 7.57
N LYS A 135 19.40 -8.91 8.11
CA LYS A 135 18.23 -9.64 8.66
C LYS A 135 17.56 -8.98 9.87
N GLY A 136 18.29 -8.24 10.69
CA GLY A 136 17.73 -7.50 11.83
C GLY A 136 17.11 -6.16 11.45
N TRP A 137 17.44 -5.65 10.29
CA TRP A 137 17.06 -4.32 9.83
C TRP A 137 15.63 -4.20 9.37
N PHE A 138 15.16 -5.23 8.66
CA PHE A 138 13.90 -5.20 7.93
C PHE A 138 12.75 -5.84 8.72
N HIS A 139 13.04 -6.65 9.72
CA HIS A 139 12.04 -7.25 10.60
C HIS A 139 11.83 -6.41 11.86
N GLY A 140 11.08 -5.31 11.74
CA GLY A 140 10.59 -4.55 12.88
C GLY A 140 11.21 -3.19 13.11
N LEU A 141 11.37 -2.40 12.06
CA LEU A 141 11.44 -0.95 12.24
C LEU A 141 10.16 -0.52 12.96
N SER A 142 10.24 -0.40 14.29
CA SER A 142 9.15 0.17 15.06
C SER A 142 8.91 1.60 14.58
N SER A 143 7.67 2.08 14.70
CA SER A 143 7.32 3.48 14.41
C SER A 143 8.25 4.50 15.11
N ASP A 144 8.99 4.06 16.12
CA ASP A 144 9.95 4.87 16.86
C ASP A 144 11.33 4.95 16.18
N THR A 145 11.72 3.94 15.40
CA THR A 145 12.96 3.95 14.60
C THR A 145 12.81 4.86 13.37
N VAL A 146 11.62 4.90 12.77
CA VAL A 146 11.28 5.80 11.66
C VAL A 146 11.37 7.29 12.03
N LYS A 147 11.22 7.63 13.32
CA LYS A 147 11.39 9.02 13.81
C LYS A 147 12.82 9.54 13.76
N GLN A 148 13.79 8.72 13.43
CA GLN A 148 15.20 9.11 13.29
C GLN A 148 15.63 9.38 11.85
N LEU A 149 14.68 9.60 10.93
CA LEU A 149 14.96 10.02 9.57
C LEU A 149 15.71 11.36 9.58
N ASP A 150 16.95 11.35 9.13
CA ASP A 150 17.77 12.55 8.99
C ASP A 150 18.00 12.87 7.51
N ASN A 151 16.89 13.00 6.76
CA ASN A 151 16.93 13.27 5.32
C ASN A 151 17.55 14.62 4.98
N ASP A 152 17.59 15.57 5.93
CA ASP A 152 18.26 16.85 5.73
C ASP A 152 19.78 16.71 5.53
N LYS A 153 20.40 15.70 6.18
CA LYS A 153 21.84 15.43 6.08
C LYS A 153 22.17 14.22 5.22
N HIS A 154 21.24 13.25 5.15
CA HIS A 154 21.38 11.98 4.45
C HIS A 154 20.39 11.94 3.29
N ASN A 155 20.81 12.44 2.13
CA ASN A 155 19.94 12.66 0.99
C ASN A 155 19.46 11.35 0.36
N PRO A 156 18.15 11.07 0.31
CA PRO A 156 17.56 9.91 -0.36
C PRO A 156 17.91 9.80 -1.85
N ALA A 157 18.22 10.90 -2.53
CA ALA A 157 18.67 10.91 -3.92
C ALA A 157 19.97 10.10 -4.16
N THR A 158 20.73 9.78 -3.10
CA THR A 158 21.89 8.90 -3.19
C THR A 158 21.55 7.42 -3.28
N ILE A 159 20.28 7.06 -3.10
CA ILE A 159 19.73 5.72 -3.29
C ILE A 159 19.15 5.67 -4.69
N HIS A 160 19.87 5.04 -5.61
CA HIS A 160 19.50 4.99 -7.02
C HIS A 160 18.73 3.70 -7.34
N LEU A 161 17.66 3.84 -8.10
CA LEU A 161 16.95 2.75 -8.75
C LEU A 161 17.18 2.85 -10.25
N GLY A 162 17.33 1.71 -10.90
CA GLY A 162 17.64 1.65 -12.32
C GLY A 162 16.86 0.61 -13.08
N TYR A 163 16.84 0.78 -14.40
CA TYR A 163 16.29 -0.17 -15.33
C TYR A 163 17.20 -0.29 -16.55
N ASN A 164 17.42 -1.52 -17.02
CA ASN A 164 18.24 -1.83 -18.18
C ASN A 164 19.64 -1.18 -18.13
N GLY A 165 20.27 -1.23 -16.94
CA GLY A 165 21.63 -0.74 -16.71
C GLY A 165 21.78 0.77 -16.54
N SER A 166 20.71 1.55 -16.67
CA SER A 166 20.70 3.01 -16.49
C SER A 166 19.89 3.39 -15.27
N GLU A 167 20.17 4.57 -14.70
CA GLU A 167 19.30 5.16 -13.67
C GLU A 167 17.95 5.52 -14.27
N GLY A 168 16.89 5.25 -13.50
CA GLY A 168 15.51 5.49 -13.87
C GLY A 168 14.66 4.23 -13.82
N TYR A 169 13.54 4.27 -14.50
CA TYR A 169 12.52 3.23 -14.47
C TYR A 169 12.18 2.75 -15.90
N ASN A 170 11.43 1.67 -16.01
CA ASN A 170 10.95 1.15 -17.29
C ASN A 170 9.85 2.05 -17.88
N SER A 171 10.22 3.08 -18.59
CA SER A 171 9.30 4.05 -19.20
C SER A 171 8.46 3.48 -20.37
N SER A 172 8.73 2.26 -20.82
CA SER A 172 7.89 1.60 -21.83
C SER A 172 6.61 1.00 -21.23
N ALA A 173 6.61 0.69 -19.92
CA ALA A 173 5.50 0.05 -19.22
C ALA A 173 4.94 0.88 -18.07
N TRP A 174 5.67 1.92 -17.64
CA TRP A 174 5.32 2.75 -16.50
C TRP A 174 5.45 4.23 -16.82
N VAL A 175 4.70 5.05 -16.11
CA VAL A 175 4.81 6.52 -16.15
C VAL A 175 5.01 7.05 -14.74
N LYS A 176 6.00 7.95 -14.57
CA LYS A 176 6.28 8.61 -13.29
C LYS A 176 5.43 9.87 -13.14
N ASP A 177 4.79 10.03 -12.01
CA ASP A 177 4.15 11.29 -11.64
C ASP A 177 5.18 12.27 -11.07
N SER A 178 5.71 13.11 -11.93
CA SER A 178 6.72 14.12 -11.53
C SER A 178 6.16 15.18 -10.59
N ASN A 179 4.83 15.39 -10.55
CA ASN A 179 4.22 16.42 -9.70
C ASN A 179 4.06 15.95 -8.25
N SER A 180 3.89 14.64 -8.02
CA SER A 180 3.75 14.05 -6.69
C SER A 180 5.04 13.40 -6.19
N SER A 181 6.11 13.39 -7.00
CA SER A 181 7.38 12.75 -6.68
C SER A 181 8.38 13.74 -6.07
N THR A 182 9.15 13.24 -5.09
CA THR A 182 10.30 13.90 -4.46
C THR A 182 11.47 12.91 -4.46
N ASP A 183 12.64 13.31 -3.95
CA ASP A 183 13.80 12.41 -3.80
C ASP A 183 13.51 11.25 -2.84
N GLU A 184 12.60 11.46 -1.89
CA GLU A 184 12.20 10.49 -0.87
C GLU A 184 11.03 9.61 -1.30
N ARG A 185 10.10 10.15 -2.09
CA ARG A 185 8.88 9.46 -2.53
C ARG A 185 8.71 9.61 -4.02
N GLU A 186 8.56 8.51 -4.72
CA GLU A 186 8.34 8.46 -6.17
C GLU A 186 7.08 7.65 -6.48
N THR A 187 6.18 8.22 -7.29
CA THR A 187 4.91 7.59 -7.67
C THR A 187 4.93 7.21 -9.14
N TYR A 188 4.54 5.97 -9.41
CA TYR A 188 4.51 5.37 -10.75
C TYR A 188 3.16 4.74 -11.03
N TYR A 189 2.71 4.87 -12.28
CA TYR A 189 1.49 4.25 -12.76
C TYR A 189 1.82 3.27 -13.88
N TYR A 190 1.23 2.08 -13.84
CA TYR A 190 1.34 1.11 -14.91
C TYR A 190 0.54 1.59 -16.15
N ILE A 191 1.12 1.44 -17.33
CA ILE A 191 0.50 1.87 -18.59
C ILE A 191 -0.50 0.81 -19.04
N GLY A 192 -1.78 1.15 -18.99
CA GLY A 192 -2.88 0.27 -19.38
C GLY A 192 -3.45 -0.55 -18.23
N ILE A 193 -4.31 -1.48 -18.61
CA ILE A 193 -5.01 -2.36 -17.69
C ILE A 193 -4.13 -3.56 -17.36
N LEU A 194 -4.08 -3.95 -16.10
CA LEU A 194 -3.46 -5.19 -15.65
C LEU A 194 -4.54 -6.28 -15.54
N PRO A 195 -4.60 -7.24 -16.49
CA PRO A 195 -5.59 -8.30 -16.48
C PRO A 195 -5.45 -9.23 -15.29
N VAL A 196 -6.53 -9.95 -14.96
CA VAL A 196 -6.51 -11.01 -13.94
C VAL A 196 -5.36 -12.00 -14.24
N ASP A 197 -4.66 -12.43 -13.21
CA ASP A 197 -3.48 -13.33 -13.27
C ASP A 197 -2.26 -12.80 -14.03
N ALA A 198 -2.33 -11.62 -14.64
CA ALA A 198 -1.18 -11.03 -15.33
C ALA A 198 -0.18 -10.40 -14.35
N GLU A 199 1.08 -10.38 -14.77
CA GLU A 199 2.18 -9.72 -14.07
C GLU A 199 2.68 -8.53 -14.92
N THR A 200 3.07 -7.45 -14.25
CA THR A 200 3.62 -6.28 -14.92
C THR A 200 5.02 -6.56 -15.48
N ALA A 201 5.41 -5.80 -16.49
CA ALA A 201 6.84 -5.64 -16.75
C ALA A 201 7.53 -5.02 -15.52
N PRO A 202 8.82 -5.32 -15.29
CA PRO A 202 9.56 -4.74 -14.17
C PRO A 202 9.51 -3.23 -14.18
N LEU A 203 9.30 -2.64 -12.98
CA LEU A 203 9.41 -1.20 -12.77
C LEU A 203 10.88 -0.80 -12.71
N PHE A 204 11.67 -1.56 -11.93
CA PHE A 204 13.11 -1.47 -11.80
C PHE A 204 13.72 -2.87 -11.95
N ASP A 205 15.01 -2.94 -12.22
CA ASP A 205 15.79 -4.18 -12.24
C ASP A 205 17.10 -4.09 -11.45
N THR A 206 17.50 -2.88 -11.04
CA THR A 206 18.74 -2.64 -10.30
C THR A 206 18.59 -1.56 -9.22
N LEU A 207 19.44 -1.69 -8.18
CA LEU A 207 19.61 -0.72 -7.11
C LEU A 207 21.09 -0.52 -6.85
N TRP A 208 21.51 0.71 -6.51
CA TRP A 208 22.86 1.00 -5.99
C TRP A 208 22.86 2.27 -5.15
N ILE A 209 23.89 2.40 -4.31
CA ILE A 209 24.14 3.61 -3.55
C ILE A 209 25.22 4.43 -4.25
N ASP A 210 24.99 5.74 -4.38
CA ASP A 210 25.94 6.64 -4.99
C ASP A 210 27.33 6.60 -4.31
N SER A 211 28.39 6.57 -5.09
CA SER A 211 29.76 6.51 -4.58
C SER A 211 30.17 7.74 -3.77
N SER A 212 29.47 8.87 -3.90
CA SER A 212 29.68 10.08 -3.10
C SER A 212 29.42 9.85 -1.62
N VAL A 213 28.55 8.90 -1.26
CA VAL A 213 28.28 8.51 0.13
C VAL A 213 29.55 8.10 0.87
N ALA A 214 30.43 7.34 0.20
CA ALA A 214 31.72 6.92 0.78
C ALA A 214 32.76 8.05 0.87
N LYS A 215 32.54 9.15 0.15
CA LYS A 215 33.49 10.29 0.08
C LYS A 215 33.16 11.39 1.07
N LYS A 216 31.97 11.43 1.62
CA LYS A 216 31.55 12.44 2.60
C LYS A 216 32.15 12.09 3.96
N ALA A 217 33.29 12.69 4.29
CA ALA A 217 33.92 12.55 5.58
C ALA A 217 34.33 13.93 6.13
N ASP A 218 34.05 14.15 7.40
CA ASP A 218 34.60 15.26 8.18
C ASP A 218 36.02 14.90 8.60
N VAL A 219 36.96 15.81 8.34
CA VAL A 219 38.37 15.61 8.66
C VAL A 219 38.75 16.52 9.83
N LYS A 220 39.11 15.93 10.96
CA LYS A 220 39.63 16.64 12.13
C LYS A 220 41.11 16.36 12.25
N VAL A 221 41.92 17.44 12.26
CA VAL A 221 43.37 17.36 12.45
C VAL A 221 43.72 17.96 13.83
N GLU A 222 44.31 17.16 14.69
CA GLU A 222 44.69 17.58 16.03
C GLU A 222 46.18 17.25 16.26
N THR A 223 46.87 18.16 16.98
CA THR A 223 48.26 17.91 17.42
C THR A 223 48.22 17.46 18.87
N VAL A 224 48.63 16.21 19.12
CA VAL A 224 48.72 15.62 20.47
C VAL A 224 50.18 15.40 20.75
N GLY A 225 50.78 16.29 21.56
CA GLY A 225 52.21 16.31 21.78
C GLY A 225 53.00 16.68 20.52
N SER A 226 53.88 15.79 20.05
CA SER A 226 54.68 15.96 18.82
C SER A 226 54.06 15.22 17.61
N LYS A 227 52.88 14.65 17.75
CA LYS A 227 52.21 13.87 16.69
C LYS A 227 50.98 14.60 16.17
N THR A 228 50.81 14.62 14.85
CA THR A 228 49.58 15.05 14.19
C THR A 228 48.67 13.83 14.04
N VAL A 229 47.44 13.92 14.59
CA VAL A 229 46.40 12.91 14.46
C VAL A 229 45.33 13.46 13.51
N THR A 230 45.08 12.73 12.46
CA THR A 230 43.99 13.05 11.53
C THR A 230 42.85 12.04 11.70
N THR A 231 41.67 12.50 12.11
CA THR A 231 40.49 11.68 12.30
C THR A 231 39.51 11.92 11.15
N TYR A 232 39.06 10.87 10.49
CA TYR A 232 38.03 10.88 9.48
C TYR A 232 36.74 10.37 10.08
N THR A 233 35.66 11.17 10.02
CA THR A 233 34.33 10.74 10.44
C THR A 233 33.46 10.73 9.20
N TYR A 234 33.04 9.55 8.76
CA TYR A 234 32.18 9.41 7.59
C TYR A 234 30.76 9.82 7.94
N ALA A 235 30.15 10.65 7.10
CA ALA A 235 28.81 11.21 7.33
C ALA A 235 27.72 10.13 7.45
N TYR A 236 27.86 9.04 6.71
CA TYR A 236 26.90 7.92 6.70
C TYR A 236 27.32 6.76 7.64
N ASN A 237 28.30 6.96 8.51
CA ASN A 237 28.68 5.93 9.47
C ASN A 237 27.56 5.71 10.49
N GLY A 238 27.11 4.47 10.66
CA GLY A 238 25.98 4.12 11.53
C GLY A 238 24.59 4.39 10.91
N TYR A 239 24.54 4.60 9.58
CA TYR A 239 23.30 4.72 8.82
C TYR A 239 23.14 3.55 7.86
N GLY A 240 21.92 3.16 7.65
CA GLY A 240 21.48 2.27 6.61
C GLY A 240 20.42 2.92 5.73
N PHE A 241 20.11 2.30 4.63
CA PHE A 241 19.08 2.79 3.72
C PHE A 241 17.89 1.82 3.68
N VAL A 242 16.72 2.38 3.42
CA VAL A 242 15.47 1.64 3.24
C VAL A 242 14.87 2.02 1.90
N VAL A 243 14.36 1.04 1.18
CA VAL A 243 13.49 1.20 0.02
C VAL A 243 12.21 0.45 0.33
N GLN A 244 11.10 1.16 0.35
CA GLN A 244 9.77 0.62 0.61
C GLN A 244 8.89 0.84 -0.61
N ALA A 245 8.07 -0.14 -0.98
CA ALA A 245 7.10 -0.02 -2.05
C ALA A 245 5.69 -0.26 -1.53
N GLU A 246 4.78 0.62 -1.93
CA GLU A 246 3.34 0.48 -1.72
C GLU A 246 2.64 0.30 -3.06
N THR A 247 1.66 -0.59 -3.10
CA THR A 247 0.86 -0.86 -4.29
C THR A 247 -0.60 -0.55 -4.06
N ASP A 248 -1.22 0.14 -5.01
CA ASP A 248 -2.65 0.41 -4.99
C ASP A 248 -3.27 0.10 -6.36
N ALA A 249 -4.51 -0.37 -6.36
CA ALA A 249 -5.25 -0.58 -7.59
C ALA A 249 -6.65 0.02 -7.55
N VAL A 250 -7.15 0.33 -8.73
CA VAL A 250 -8.53 0.75 -8.94
C VAL A 250 -9.15 -0.04 -10.09
N GLN A 251 -10.45 -0.27 -9.98
CA GLN A 251 -11.23 -0.97 -11.01
C GLN A 251 -11.21 -0.24 -12.35
N THR A 252 -11.47 -0.99 -13.42
CA THR A 252 -11.54 -0.44 -14.79
C THR A 252 -12.87 0.25 -15.08
N HIS A 253 -13.96 -0.09 -14.38
CA HIS A 253 -15.25 0.55 -14.52
C HIS A 253 -15.24 1.94 -13.89
N ASN A 254 -15.67 2.99 -14.63
CA ASN A 254 -15.55 4.39 -14.22
C ASN A 254 -14.12 4.76 -13.74
N ALA A 255 -13.13 4.32 -14.48
CA ALA A 255 -11.71 4.38 -14.08
C ALA A 255 -11.25 5.80 -13.73
N ARG A 256 -11.63 6.82 -14.51
CA ARG A 256 -11.25 8.21 -14.23
C ARG A 256 -11.79 8.70 -12.89
N ALA A 257 -13.08 8.44 -12.62
CA ALA A 257 -13.70 8.82 -11.35
C ALA A 257 -13.06 8.05 -10.17
N ALA A 258 -12.81 6.75 -10.33
CA ALA A 258 -12.15 5.93 -9.33
C ALA A 258 -10.71 6.42 -9.03
N ILE A 259 -9.92 6.72 -10.04
CA ILE A 259 -8.55 7.24 -9.93
C ILE A 259 -8.53 8.62 -9.27
N ARG A 260 -9.44 9.52 -9.66
CA ARG A 260 -9.58 10.83 -9.00
C ARG A 260 -9.92 10.70 -7.54
N SER A 261 -10.83 9.80 -7.18
CA SER A 261 -11.26 9.58 -5.80
C SER A 261 -10.19 8.89 -4.95
N ALA A 262 -9.58 7.81 -5.46
CA ALA A 262 -8.65 6.98 -4.69
C ALA A 262 -7.23 7.56 -4.66
N TRP A 263 -6.76 8.16 -5.76
CA TRP A 263 -5.37 8.62 -5.88
C TRP A 263 -5.23 10.15 -5.94
N GLY A 264 -6.36 10.90 -5.98
CA GLY A 264 -6.32 12.35 -6.10
C GLY A 264 -5.81 12.85 -7.45
N LEU A 265 -5.67 11.98 -8.46
CA LEU A 265 -5.10 12.31 -9.76
C LEU A 265 -6.11 13.08 -10.61
N GLN A 266 -5.91 14.38 -10.76
CA GLN A 266 -6.79 15.28 -11.52
C GLN A 266 -6.32 15.48 -12.98
N SER A 267 -5.11 15.06 -13.33
CA SER A 267 -4.49 15.34 -14.62
C SER A 267 -5.02 14.43 -15.73
N ASP A 268 -5.72 15.02 -16.70
CA ASP A 268 -6.13 14.31 -17.92
C ASP A 268 -4.93 13.89 -18.79
N ALA A 269 -3.82 14.63 -18.72
CA ALA A 269 -2.58 14.27 -19.40
C ALA A 269 -2.00 12.95 -18.83
N MET A 270 -1.98 12.81 -17.51
CA MET A 270 -1.52 11.58 -16.86
C MET A 270 -2.47 10.41 -17.16
N ALA A 271 -3.78 10.62 -17.10
CA ALA A 271 -4.76 9.61 -17.46
C ALA A 271 -4.57 9.13 -18.92
N SER A 272 -4.25 10.03 -19.82
CA SER A 272 -3.96 9.68 -21.22
C SER A 272 -2.65 8.89 -21.36
N GLN A 273 -1.61 9.20 -20.59
CA GLN A 273 -0.36 8.43 -20.57
C GLN A 273 -0.57 7.02 -20.03
N MET A 274 -1.49 6.84 -19.09
CA MET A 274 -1.91 5.53 -18.57
C MET A 274 -2.83 4.75 -19.52
N ASN A 275 -3.15 5.27 -20.70
CA ASN A 275 -4.13 4.71 -21.65
C ASN A 275 -5.54 4.55 -21.07
N ILE A 276 -5.95 5.43 -20.15
CA ILE A 276 -7.30 5.43 -19.60
C ILE A 276 -8.24 6.11 -20.61
N PRO A 277 -9.33 5.45 -21.04
CA PRO A 277 -10.29 6.02 -21.98
C PRO A 277 -10.83 7.37 -21.50
N ALA A 278 -11.12 8.26 -22.43
CA ALA A 278 -11.92 9.45 -22.14
C ALA A 278 -13.35 9.03 -21.78
N GLU A 279 -13.98 9.70 -20.83
CA GLU A 279 -15.40 9.52 -20.50
C GLU A 279 -16.29 10.05 -21.61
#